data_08f4e3d07b84c596fc8cbf0a5beeb1d4
#
_entry.id   08f4e3d07b84c596fc8cbf0a5beeb1d4
#
_cell.length_a   1.000
_cell.length_b   1.000
_cell.length_c   1.000
_cell.angle_alpha   90.00
_cell.angle_beta   90.00
_cell.angle_gamma   90.00
#
_symmetry.space_group_name_H-M   'P 1'
#
loop_
_entity.id
_entity.type
_entity.pdbx_description
1 polymer ?
#
loop_
_entity_poly.entity_id
_entity_poly.type
_entity_poly.pdbx_seq_one_letter_code
_entity_poly.pdbx_strand_id
1 'polypeptide(L)'
;MLIDIAVFDGVDELDALGPLEALRNAASMGAPFDVHLVTIDERKLIQGAHGVQIVPDGKSRTNADIIIFPGGGWIGRSAQGVREELKKGPWPARIKEAAKSGTILASVCTGAMMLAASDALANRRATTHHGAWDDLERAGAKLVRERVVDDGDRITAGGVTSGIDLGLWLVERFAGKELAERVADELEWAGTQPSVTDRAERA
;
A
#
# COMPACT_ATOMS: atom_id res chain seq x y z
N MET A 1 3.00 -13.65 -9.46
CA MET A 1 2.67 -13.04 -8.14
C MET A 1 1.44 -12.18 -8.32
N LEU A 2 0.41 -12.43 -7.52
CA LEU A 2 -0.87 -11.72 -7.59
C LEU A 2 -0.85 -10.54 -6.62
N ILE A 3 -0.97 -9.31 -7.15
CA ILE A 3 -0.88 -8.07 -6.37
C ILE A 3 -2.21 -7.32 -6.51
N ASP A 4 -2.90 -7.14 -5.39
CA ASP A 4 -4.11 -6.34 -5.28
C ASP A 4 -3.78 -4.96 -4.72
N ILE A 5 -4.30 -3.91 -5.33
CA ILE A 5 -4.27 -2.55 -4.80
C ILE A 5 -5.71 -2.15 -4.48
N ALA A 6 -6.01 -1.97 -3.19
CA ALA A 6 -7.36 -1.65 -2.74
C ALA A 6 -7.77 -0.24 -3.16
N VAL A 7 -8.94 -0.09 -3.77
CA VAL A 7 -9.51 1.22 -4.10
C VAL A 7 -10.92 1.35 -3.52
N PHE A 8 -11.25 2.54 -3.07
CA PHE A 8 -12.51 2.89 -2.41
C PHE A 8 -12.83 4.38 -2.60
N ASP A 9 -14.07 4.78 -2.44
CA ASP A 9 -14.44 6.18 -2.56
C ASP A 9 -13.68 7.05 -1.55
N GLY A 10 -13.06 8.13 -2.05
CA GLY A 10 -12.19 9.01 -1.27
C GLY A 10 -10.75 8.50 -1.11
N VAL A 11 -10.33 7.49 -1.87
CA VAL A 11 -8.92 7.11 -1.98
C VAL A 11 -8.10 8.29 -2.53
N ASP A 12 -6.92 8.55 -1.99
CA ASP A 12 -5.95 9.43 -2.63
C ASP A 12 -5.42 8.70 -3.87
N GLU A 13 -5.66 9.28 -5.04
CA GLU A 13 -5.40 8.62 -6.32
C GLU A 13 -3.94 8.21 -6.49
N LEU A 14 -3.01 9.09 -6.10
CA LEU A 14 -1.59 8.83 -6.28
C LEU A 14 -1.08 7.73 -5.32
N ASP A 15 -1.71 7.57 -4.17
CA ASP A 15 -1.41 6.45 -3.24
C ASP A 15 -1.67 5.09 -3.91
N ALA A 16 -2.67 5.02 -4.81
CA ALA A 16 -2.99 3.81 -5.57
C ALA A 16 -2.21 3.73 -6.89
N LEU A 17 -2.17 4.82 -7.63
CA LEU A 17 -1.61 4.86 -8.99
C LEU A 17 -0.08 4.85 -8.99
N GLY A 18 0.58 5.40 -7.97
CA GLY A 18 2.03 5.36 -7.83
C GLY A 18 2.61 3.93 -7.82
N PRO A 19 2.19 3.08 -6.88
CA PRO A 19 2.62 1.69 -6.90
C PRO A 19 2.10 0.91 -8.12
N LEU A 20 0.89 1.21 -8.61
CA LEU A 20 0.35 0.59 -9.82
C LEU A 20 1.27 0.80 -11.02
N GLU A 21 1.71 2.03 -11.26
CA GLU A 21 2.56 2.42 -12.37
C GLU A 21 3.90 1.66 -12.31
N ALA A 22 4.59 1.69 -11.17
CA ALA A 22 5.86 0.99 -11.00
C ALA A 22 5.73 -0.53 -11.21
N LEU A 23 4.71 -1.15 -10.64
CA LEU A 23 4.50 -2.59 -10.71
C LEU A 23 4.05 -3.06 -12.10
N ARG A 24 3.19 -2.30 -12.79
CA ARG A 24 2.77 -2.62 -14.18
C ARG A 24 3.89 -2.37 -15.19
N ASN A 25 4.74 -1.37 -14.98
CA ASN A 25 5.98 -1.21 -15.77
C ASN A 25 6.90 -2.41 -15.59
N ALA A 26 7.15 -2.85 -14.35
CA ALA A 26 7.93 -4.06 -14.10
C ALA A 26 7.33 -5.29 -14.79
N ALA A 27 6.02 -5.46 -14.76
CA ALA A 27 5.34 -6.55 -15.43
C ALA A 27 5.55 -6.49 -16.96
N SER A 28 5.45 -5.30 -17.57
CA SER A 28 5.73 -5.11 -19.00
C SER A 28 7.17 -5.42 -19.39
N MET A 29 8.11 -5.26 -18.45
CA MET A 29 9.53 -5.58 -18.59
C MET A 29 9.88 -7.03 -18.22
N GLY A 30 8.87 -7.88 -17.93
CA GLY A 30 9.03 -9.32 -17.71
C GLY A 30 8.95 -9.81 -16.27
N ALA A 31 8.63 -8.94 -15.30
CA ALA A 31 8.33 -9.41 -13.94
C ALA A 31 7.05 -10.27 -13.94
N PRO A 32 7.00 -11.37 -13.17
CA PRO A 32 5.82 -12.24 -13.11
C PRO A 32 4.74 -11.64 -12.19
N PHE A 33 4.37 -10.37 -12.42
CA PHE A 33 3.39 -9.63 -11.63
C PHE A 33 2.06 -9.52 -12.36
N ASP A 34 0.98 -9.82 -11.65
CA ASP A 34 -0.40 -9.64 -12.07
C ASP A 34 -1.06 -8.65 -11.12
N VAL A 35 -1.16 -7.36 -11.54
CA VAL A 35 -1.47 -6.21 -10.69
C VAL A 35 -2.85 -5.66 -11.03
N HIS A 36 -3.75 -5.65 -10.03
CA HIS A 36 -5.14 -5.23 -10.17
C HIS A 36 -5.53 -4.16 -9.16
N LEU A 37 -6.30 -3.17 -9.63
CA LEU A 37 -7.06 -2.27 -8.77
C LEU A 37 -8.34 -2.99 -8.33
N VAL A 38 -8.53 -3.18 -7.02
CA VAL A 38 -9.63 -4.02 -6.51
C VAL A 38 -10.47 -3.31 -5.47
N THR A 39 -11.74 -3.67 -5.40
CA THR A 39 -12.66 -3.24 -4.35
C THR A 39 -13.01 -4.39 -3.43
N ILE A 40 -13.56 -4.11 -2.26
CA ILE A 40 -13.99 -5.15 -1.33
C ILE A 40 -15.30 -5.82 -1.77
N ASP A 41 -16.20 -5.06 -2.35
CA ASP A 41 -17.47 -5.46 -2.93
C ASP A 41 -17.50 -5.13 -4.43
N GLU A 42 -18.50 -5.55 -5.15
CA GLU A 42 -18.62 -5.25 -6.58
C GLU A 42 -18.95 -3.78 -6.80
N ARG A 43 -18.05 -3.06 -7.47
CA ARG A 43 -18.18 -1.64 -7.81
C ARG A 43 -17.80 -1.42 -9.28
N LYS A 44 -18.57 -0.57 -9.95
CA LYS A 44 -18.29 -0.19 -11.35
C LYS A 44 -17.36 1.00 -11.45
N LEU A 45 -17.35 1.84 -10.43
CA LEU A 45 -16.62 3.11 -10.41
C LEU A 45 -16.28 3.49 -8.99
N ILE A 46 -15.10 4.04 -8.78
CA ILE A 46 -14.62 4.64 -7.55
C ILE A 46 -14.36 6.12 -7.81
N GLN A 47 -14.81 6.97 -6.89
CA GLN A 47 -14.53 8.39 -6.90
C GLN A 47 -13.35 8.70 -5.99
N GLY A 48 -12.23 9.11 -6.55
CA GLY A 48 -11.04 9.49 -5.80
C GLY A 48 -11.20 10.84 -5.07
N ALA A 49 -10.28 11.11 -4.17
CA ALA A 49 -10.31 12.29 -3.29
C ALA A 49 -10.15 13.62 -4.07
N HIS A 50 -9.46 13.61 -5.20
CA HIS A 50 -9.19 14.77 -6.04
C HIS A 50 -10.03 14.78 -7.33
N GLY A 51 -11.02 13.91 -7.43
CA GLY A 51 -11.99 13.91 -8.51
C GLY A 51 -11.73 12.94 -9.66
N VAL A 52 -10.64 12.16 -9.61
CA VAL A 52 -10.40 11.13 -10.61
C VAL A 52 -11.39 9.97 -10.43
N GLN A 53 -11.93 9.50 -11.53
CA GLN A 53 -12.79 8.33 -11.58
C GLN A 53 -11.95 7.09 -11.93
N ILE A 54 -11.99 6.10 -11.06
CA ILE A 54 -11.23 4.85 -11.22
C ILE A 54 -12.21 3.71 -11.51
N VAL A 55 -11.97 2.99 -12.60
CA VAL A 55 -12.67 1.73 -12.88
C VAL A 55 -11.84 0.61 -12.28
N PRO A 56 -12.35 -0.11 -11.26
CA PRO A 56 -11.61 -1.23 -10.68
C PRO A 56 -11.58 -2.44 -11.61
N ASP A 57 -10.51 -3.22 -11.53
CA ASP A 57 -10.35 -4.45 -12.31
C ASP A 57 -11.24 -5.60 -11.76
N GLY A 58 -11.69 -5.49 -10.51
CA GLY A 58 -12.57 -6.48 -9.87
C GLY A 58 -12.60 -6.40 -8.35
N LYS A 59 -12.92 -7.52 -7.71
CA LYS A 59 -12.91 -7.65 -6.25
C LYS A 59 -11.58 -8.19 -5.74
N SER A 60 -11.24 -7.84 -4.48
CA SER A 60 -10.06 -8.36 -3.80
C SER A 60 -10.02 -9.89 -3.81
N ARG A 61 -8.91 -10.42 -4.27
CA ARG A 61 -8.68 -11.86 -4.46
C ARG A 61 -8.28 -12.52 -3.14
N THR A 62 -8.88 -13.63 -2.79
CA THR A 62 -8.56 -14.36 -1.55
C THR A 62 -7.16 -14.96 -1.55
N ASN A 63 -6.60 -15.23 -2.72
CA ASN A 63 -5.27 -15.80 -2.96
C ASN A 63 -4.23 -14.75 -3.40
N ALA A 64 -4.46 -13.46 -3.15
CA ALA A 64 -3.46 -12.44 -3.43
C ALA A 64 -2.18 -12.69 -2.62
N ASP A 65 -1.02 -12.60 -3.27
CA ASP A 65 0.29 -12.67 -2.61
C ASP A 65 0.60 -11.39 -1.84
N ILE A 66 0.17 -10.24 -2.40
CA ILE A 66 0.33 -8.91 -1.79
C ILE A 66 -0.99 -8.16 -1.90
N ILE A 67 -1.37 -7.44 -0.83
CA ILE A 67 -2.43 -6.44 -0.88
C ILE A 67 -1.86 -5.09 -0.44
N ILE A 68 -2.00 -4.07 -1.30
CA ILE A 68 -1.58 -2.69 -1.02
C ILE A 68 -2.81 -1.87 -0.64
N PHE A 69 -2.76 -1.19 0.50
CA PHE A 69 -3.82 -0.32 1.01
C PHE A 69 -3.40 1.15 0.87
N PRO A 70 -3.95 1.90 -0.10
CA PRO A 70 -3.79 3.34 -0.21
C PRO A 70 -4.49 4.09 0.92
N GLY A 71 -4.12 5.36 1.11
CA GLY A 71 -4.78 6.24 2.05
C GLY A 71 -5.87 7.11 1.42
N GLY A 72 -6.18 8.20 2.09
CA GLY A 72 -7.22 9.17 1.74
C GLY A 72 -8.24 9.36 2.86
N GLY A 73 -8.69 10.59 3.05
CA GLY A 73 -9.80 10.93 3.96
C GLY A 73 -9.52 10.80 5.46
N TRP A 74 -8.30 10.49 5.90
CA TRP A 74 -7.96 10.31 7.32
C TRP A 74 -7.80 11.65 8.05
N ILE A 75 -6.89 12.51 7.58
CA ILE A 75 -6.48 13.73 8.29
C ILE A 75 -7.61 14.77 8.25
N GLY A 76 -8.18 15.03 7.09
CA GLY A 76 -9.27 15.99 6.90
C GLY A 76 -10.63 15.51 7.39
N ARG A 77 -10.74 14.31 7.99
CA ARG A 77 -12.00 13.71 8.45
C ARG A 77 -13.10 13.74 7.39
N SER A 78 -12.73 13.46 6.14
CA SER A 78 -13.67 13.37 5.02
C SER A 78 -14.80 12.39 5.31
N ALA A 79 -15.95 12.61 4.69
CA ALA A 79 -17.07 11.65 4.70
C ALA A 79 -16.80 10.37 3.89
N GLN A 80 -15.68 10.34 3.16
CA GLN A 80 -15.21 9.20 2.36
C GLN A 80 -13.74 8.89 2.72
N GLY A 81 -13.22 7.75 2.29
CA GLY A 81 -11.84 7.34 2.51
C GLY A 81 -11.67 6.37 3.67
N VAL A 82 -10.43 6.21 4.15
CA VAL A 82 -10.01 5.19 5.13
C VAL A 82 -10.90 5.14 6.37
N ARG A 83 -11.26 6.29 6.97
CA ARG A 83 -12.11 6.31 8.17
C ARG A 83 -13.49 5.72 7.92
N GLU A 84 -14.08 6.00 6.76
CA GLU A 84 -15.41 5.52 6.41
C GLU A 84 -15.36 4.01 6.06
N GLU A 85 -14.34 3.58 5.35
CA GLU A 85 -14.13 2.15 5.05
C GLU A 85 -13.95 1.31 6.32
N LEU A 86 -13.29 1.84 7.34
CA LEU A 86 -13.17 1.18 8.64
C LEU A 86 -14.51 1.05 9.37
N LYS A 87 -15.40 2.03 9.26
CA LYS A 87 -16.75 1.97 9.84
C LYS A 87 -17.66 0.97 9.14
N LYS A 88 -17.55 0.85 7.82
CA LYS A 88 -18.33 -0.11 7.00
C LYS A 88 -17.97 -1.56 7.28
N GLY A 89 -16.75 -1.85 7.71
CA GLY A 89 -16.33 -3.11 8.30
C GLY A 89 -15.77 -4.22 7.41
N PRO A 90 -16.00 -4.32 6.09
CA PRO A 90 -15.50 -5.45 5.31
C PRO A 90 -13.97 -5.53 5.23
N TRP A 91 -13.29 -4.38 5.06
CA TRP A 91 -11.82 -4.37 4.92
C TRP A 91 -11.07 -4.88 6.16
N PRO A 92 -11.43 -4.51 7.42
CA PRO A 92 -10.77 -5.06 8.60
C PRO A 92 -10.85 -6.58 8.68
N ALA A 93 -11.99 -7.18 8.31
CA ALA A 93 -12.13 -8.63 8.25
C ALA A 93 -11.22 -9.24 7.19
N ARG A 94 -11.19 -8.67 5.99
CA ARG A 94 -10.33 -9.11 4.88
C ARG A 94 -8.85 -9.01 5.21
N ILE A 95 -8.41 -7.93 5.86
CA ILE A 95 -7.03 -7.74 6.32
C ILE A 95 -6.64 -8.84 7.32
N LYS A 96 -7.51 -9.13 8.29
CA LYS A 96 -7.25 -10.19 9.29
C LYS A 96 -7.15 -11.58 8.65
N GLU A 97 -7.99 -11.86 7.67
CA GLU A 97 -7.93 -13.10 6.89
C GLU A 97 -6.63 -13.21 6.10
N ALA A 98 -6.27 -12.16 5.35
CA ALA A 98 -5.05 -12.09 4.56
C ALA A 98 -3.79 -12.25 5.43
N ALA A 99 -3.77 -11.61 6.60
CA ALA A 99 -2.66 -11.75 7.55
C ALA A 99 -2.46 -13.21 8.02
N LYS A 100 -3.56 -13.94 8.21
CA LYS A 100 -3.51 -15.36 8.64
C LYS A 100 -3.09 -16.30 7.51
N SER A 101 -3.41 -15.97 6.26
CA SER A 101 -3.04 -16.78 5.08
C SER A 101 -1.61 -16.55 4.60
N GLY A 102 -0.86 -15.64 5.24
CA GLY A 102 0.52 -15.33 4.87
C GLY A 102 0.64 -14.30 3.73
N THR A 103 -0.46 -13.66 3.34
CA THR A 103 -0.44 -12.54 2.39
C THR A 103 0.40 -11.38 2.94
N ILE A 104 1.27 -10.81 2.12
CA ILE A 104 2.00 -9.60 2.47
C ILE A 104 1.02 -8.41 2.44
N LEU A 105 0.95 -7.69 3.55
CA LEU A 105 0.14 -6.48 3.64
C LEU A 105 1.03 -5.25 3.50
N ALA A 106 0.77 -4.47 2.48
CA ALA A 106 1.47 -3.21 2.23
C ALA A 106 0.52 -2.01 2.34
N SER A 107 1.06 -0.82 2.56
CA SER A 107 0.26 0.40 2.60
C SER A 107 1.02 1.62 2.12
N VAL A 108 0.27 2.61 1.63
CA VAL A 108 0.77 3.96 1.31
C VAL A 108 0.00 4.96 2.15
N CYS A 109 0.70 5.99 2.65
CA CYS A 109 0.06 7.10 3.35
C CYS A 109 -0.79 6.62 4.53
N THR A 110 -2.01 7.14 4.66
CA THR A 110 -2.93 6.76 5.72
C THR A 110 -3.60 5.39 5.55
N GLY A 111 -3.29 4.66 4.47
CA GLY A 111 -3.63 3.24 4.33
C GLY A 111 -3.08 2.37 5.45
N ALA A 112 -1.95 2.76 6.06
CA ALA A 112 -1.41 2.11 7.25
C ALA A 112 -2.41 2.07 8.41
N MET A 113 -3.35 3.02 8.49
CA MET A 113 -4.39 3.04 9.52
C MET A 113 -5.43 1.93 9.34
N MET A 114 -5.63 1.43 8.10
CA MET A 114 -6.46 0.24 7.86
C MET A 114 -5.79 -1.02 8.45
N LEU A 115 -4.48 -1.14 8.25
CA LEU A 115 -3.69 -2.23 8.82
C LEU A 115 -3.65 -2.15 10.35
N ALA A 116 -3.42 -0.95 10.90
CA ALA A 116 -3.38 -0.72 12.34
C ALA A 116 -4.72 -1.03 13.03
N ALA A 117 -5.84 -0.57 12.47
CA ALA A 117 -7.18 -0.86 12.98
C ALA A 117 -7.56 -2.36 12.90
N SER A 118 -6.80 -3.14 12.14
CA SER A 118 -6.97 -4.59 11.99
C SER A 118 -5.97 -5.39 12.83
N ASP A 119 -5.27 -4.75 13.76
CA ASP A 119 -4.20 -5.30 14.61
C ASP A 119 -2.96 -5.80 13.82
N ALA A 120 -2.86 -5.48 12.53
CA ALA A 120 -1.80 -6.00 11.67
C ALA A 120 -0.45 -5.29 11.88
N LEU A 121 -0.42 -4.14 12.56
CA LEU A 121 0.79 -3.37 12.85
C LEU A 121 1.14 -3.31 14.36
N ALA A 122 0.43 -4.02 15.23
CA ALA A 122 0.70 -4.04 16.66
C ALA A 122 2.13 -4.56 16.94
N ASN A 123 2.94 -3.74 17.62
CA ASN A 123 4.36 -3.99 17.91
C ASN A 123 5.29 -4.11 16.68
N ARG A 124 4.79 -3.80 15.47
CA ARG A 124 5.55 -3.85 14.22
C ARG A 124 6.17 -2.49 13.90
N ARG A 125 7.31 -2.49 13.22
CA ARG A 125 7.90 -1.28 12.63
C ARG A 125 7.03 -0.84 11.45
N ALA A 126 6.64 0.43 11.43
CA ALA A 126 5.77 0.93 10.38
C ALA A 126 5.92 2.45 10.20
N THR A 127 5.52 2.93 9.04
CA THR A 127 5.37 4.35 8.75
C THR A 127 3.96 4.64 8.21
N THR A 128 3.64 5.91 8.13
CA THR A 128 2.40 6.44 7.55
C THR A 128 2.63 7.89 7.11
N HIS A 129 1.62 8.55 6.56
CA HIS A 129 1.67 9.98 6.32
C HIS A 129 1.98 10.73 7.63
N HIS A 130 2.87 11.75 7.56
CA HIS A 130 3.33 12.47 8.75
C HIS A 130 2.18 13.03 9.62
N GLY A 131 1.07 13.44 9.03
CA GLY A 131 -0.12 13.92 9.75
C GLY A 131 -0.89 12.82 10.53
N ALA A 132 -0.46 11.55 10.44
CA ALA A 132 -1.06 10.43 11.17
C ALA A 132 -0.03 9.65 12.03
N TRP A 133 1.18 10.18 12.23
CA TRP A 133 2.22 9.52 13.04
C TRP A 133 1.75 9.21 14.45
N ASP A 134 1.18 10.22 15.14
CA ASP A 134 0.66 10.04 16.50
C ASP A 134 -0.49 9.02 16.56
N ASP A 135 -1.32 8.96 15.51
CA ASP A 135 -2.40 7.97 15.43
C ASP A 135 -1.82 6.56 15.28
N LEU A 136 -0.76 6.40 14.47
CA LEU A 136 -0.09 5.12 14.26
C LEU A 136 0.58 4.60 15.55
N GLU A 137 1.27 5.47 16.29
CA GLU A 137 1.88 5.12 17.58
C GLU A 137 0.81 4.74 18.60
N ARG A 138 -0.29 5.52 18.69
CA ARG A 138 -1.43 5.19 19.58
C ARG A 138 -2.08 3.86 19.22
N ALA A 139 -2.03 3.43 17.97
CA ALA A 139 -2.50 2.13 17.54
C ALA A 139 -1.51 0.98 17.85
N GLY A 140 -0.37 1.28 18.51
CA GLY A 140 0.59 0.28 18.98
C GLY A 140 1.66 -0.11 18.00
N ALA A 141 1.82 0.60 16.88
CA ALA A 141 2.94 0.40 15.96
C ALA A 141 4.21 1.11 16.48
N LYS A 142 5.38 0.61 16.07
CA LYS A 142 6.68 1.26 16.28
C LYS A 142 6.95 2.17 15.10
N LEU A 143 6.71 3.47 15.26
CA LEU A 143 6.88 4.45 14.20
C LEU A 143 8.35 4.51 13.74
N VAL A 144 8.55 4.42 12.43
CA VAL A 144 9.81 4.68 11.74
C VAL A 144 9.57 5.77 10.70
N ARG A 145 10.32 6.87 10.76
CA ARG A 145 10.12 8.04 9.89
C ARG A 145 10.92 7.92 8.59
N GLU A 146 10.61 6.87 7.82
CA GLU A 146 11.22 6.58 6.53
C GLU A 146 10.17 6.57 5.42
N ARG A 147 10.60 6.70 4.17
CA ARG A 147 9.69 6.67 3.04
C ARG A 147 9.08 5.29 2.84
N VAL A 148 9.86 4.23 3.04
CA VAL A 148 9.38 2.84 3.03
C VAL A 148 9.97 2.10 4.24
N VAL A 149 9.12 1.38 4.95
CA VAL A 149 9.51 0.50 6.07
C VAL A 149 9.10 -0.92 5.72
N ASP A 150 10.07 -1.79 5.54
CA ASP A 150 9.87 -3.22 5.34
C ASP A 150 10.10 -3.96 6.67
N ASP A 151 9.04 -4.52 7.22
CA ASP A 151 9.05 -5.36 8.43
C ASP A 151 8.66 -6.81 8.12
N GLY A 152 9.10 -7.31 6.96
CA GLY A 152 8.90 -8.69 6.49
C GLY A 152 7.60 -8.86 5.73
N ASP A 153 6.55 -9.32 6.37
CA ASP A 153 5.22 -9.50 5.79
C ASP A 153 4.32 -8.25 5.95
N ARG A 154 4.87 -7.17 6.51
CA ARG A 154 4.26 -5.84 6.62
C ARG A 154 5.20 -4.81 5.99
N ILE A 155 4.71 -4.11 4.96
CA ILE A 155 5.51 -3.10 4.24
C ILE A 155 4.69 -1.83 4.17
N THR A 156 5.18 -0.76 4.78
CA THR A 156 4.43 0.50 4.85
C THR A 156 5.21 1.64 4.23
N ALA A 157 4.52 2.52 3.53
CA ALA A 157 5.12 3.71 2.94
C ALA A 157 4.49 4.99 3.49
N GLY A 158 5.27 6.05 3.51
CA GLY A 158 4.88 7.38 3.95
C GLY A 158 3.82 8.03 3.06
N GLY A 159 3.79 9.37 3.03
CA GLY A 159 2.75 10.13 2.30
C GLY A 159 2.90 10.04 0.79
N VAL A 160 1.81 10.04 0.14
CA VAL A 160 1.48 10.20 -1.28
C VAL A 160 2.55 9.69 -2.27
N THR A 161 3.58 10.48 -2.55
CA THR A 161 4.65 10.11 -3.49
C THR A 161 5.47 8.90 -3.08
N SER A 162 5.44 8.51 -1.78
CA SER A 162 6.11 7.29 -1.30
C SER A 162 5.48 6.01 -1.86
N GLY A 163 4.32 6.11 -2.52
CA GLY A 163 3.73 5.00 -3.27
C GLY A 163 4.61 4.53 -4.43
N ILE A 164 5.31 5.45 -5.09
CA ILE A 164 6.29 5.10 -6.15
C ILE A 164 7.46 4.34 -5.53
N ASP A 165 8.00 4.82 -4.41
CA ASP A 165 9.11 4.14 -3.71
C ASP A 165 8.69 2.74 -3.23
N LEU A 166 7.44 2.58 -2.74
CA LEU A 166 6.90 1.27 -2.38
C LEU A 166 6.86 0.34 -3.59
N GLY A 167 6.33 0.83 -4.72
CA GLY A 167 6.29 0.05 -5.97
C GLY A 167 7.67 -0.40 -6.40
N LEU A 168 8.65 0.51 -6.46
CA LEU A 168 10.04 0.19 -6.81
C LEU A 168 10.68 -0.76 -5.80
N TRP A 169 10.43 -0.60 -4.50
CA TRP A 169 10.89 -1.53 -3.48
C TRP A 169 10.33 -2.94 -3.66
N LEU A 170 9.04 -3.07 -3.97
CA LEU A 170 8.44 -4.37 -4.26
C LEU A 170 9.03 -5.01 -5.51
N VAL A 171 9.33 -4.22 -6.56
CA VAL A 171 10.05 -4.72 -7.74
C VAL A 171 11.44 -5.22 -7.36
N GLU A 172 12.21 -4.44 -6.60
CA GLU A 172 13.55 -4.86 -6.14
C GLU A 172 13.50 -6.15 -5.33
N ARG A 173 12.57 -6.22 -4.37
CA ARG A 173 12.45 -7.34 -3.46
C ARG A 173 12.04 -8.65 -4.14
N PHE A 174 11.17 -8.60 -5.15
CA PHE A 174 10.55 -9.80 -5.74
C PHE A 174 10.97 -10.08 -7.19
N ALA A 175 11.56 -9.12 -7.88
CA ALA A 175 12.01 -9.27 -9.26
C ALA A 175 13.48 -8.84 -9.47
N GLY A 176 14.12 -8.30 -8.43
CA GLY A 176 15.54 -7.98 -8.43
C GLY A 176 15.86 -6.50 -8.68
N LYS A 177 17.00 -6.08 -8.15
CA LYS A 177 17.46 -4.69 -8.16
C LYS A 177 17.63 -4.12 -9.58
N GLU A 178 18.20 -4.89 -10.50
CA GLU A 178 18.41 -4.45 -11.89
C GLU A 178 17.10 -4.08 -12.59
N LEU A 179 16.03 -4.83 -12.33
CA LEU A 179 14.72 -4.51 -12.90
C LEU A 179 14.13 -3.26 -12.23
N ALA A 180 14.29 -3.11 -10.91
CA ALA A 180 13.83 -1.91 -10.21
C ALA A 180 14.52 -0.64 -10.71
N GLU A 181 15.83 -0.70 -10.97
CA GLU A 181 16.60 0.41 -11.56
C GLU A 181 16.08 0.77 -12.96
N ARG A 182 15.80 -0.23 -13.81
CA ARG A 182 15.22 0.01 -15.13
C ARG A 182 13.82 0.62 -15.08
N VAL A 183 12.98 0.18 -14.14
CA VAL A 183 11.66 0.78 -13.92
C VAL A 183 11.79 2.22 -13.43
N ALA A 184 12.71 2.48 -12.52
CA ALA A 184 12.95 3.84 -12.03
C ALA A 184 13.44 4.78 -13.15
N ASP A 185 14.31 4.28 -14.04
CA ASP A 185 14.79 5.02 -15.22
C ASP A 185 13.64 5.31 -16.21
N GLU A 186 12.79 4.33 -16.50
CA GLU A 186 11.60 4.51 -17.34
C GLU A 186 10.61 5.55 -16.77
N LEU A 187 10.45 5.57 -15.45
CA LEU A 187 9.62 6.55 -14.76
C LEU A 187 10.30 7.92 -14.61
N GLU A 188 11.54 8.08 -15.04
CA GLU A 188 12.40 9.26 -14.75
C GLU A 188 12.39 9.59 -13.25
N TRP A 189 12.28 8.56 -12.39
CA TRP A 189 12.21 8.71 -10.94
C TRP A 189 13.61 8.94 -10.36
N ALA A 190 13.96 10.22 -10.22
CA ALA A 190 15.22 10.65 -9.56
C ALA A 190 15.11 10.69 -8.03
N GLY A 191 14.08 10.05 -7.46
CA GLY A 191 13.85 10.00 -6.02
C GLY A 191 15.04 9.39 -5.28
N THR A 192 15.21 9.78 -4.03
CA THR A 192 16.17 9.16 -3.11
C THR A 192 15.91 7.64 -3.12
N GLN A 193 16.99 6.87 -3.30
CA GLN A 193 16.95 5.42 -3.02
C GLN A 193 16.17 5.23 -1.72
N PRO A 194 15.12 4.39 -1.68
CA PRO A 194 14.41 4.18 -0.43
C PRO A 194 15.43 3.82 0.62
N SER A 195 15.56 4.64 1.66
CA SER A 195 16.30 4.25 2.85
C SER A 195 15.47 3.17 3.51
N VAL A 196 15.64 1.95 3.03
CA VAL A 196 15.06 0.78 3.65
C VAL A 196 15.89 0.53 4.89
N THR A 197 15.31 0.80 6.04
CA THR A 197 15.93 0.38 7.28
C THR A 197 16.08 -1.13 7.22
N ASP A 198 17.33 -1.55 7.23
CA ASP A 198 17.84 -2.90 7.06
C ASP A 198 16.87 -3.98 7.53
N ARG A 199 16.76 -5.02 6.72
CA ARG A 199 16.23 -6.30 7.18
C ARG A 199 16.87 -6.60 8.53
N ALA A 200 16.09 -6.56 9.60
CA ALA A 200 16.57 -7.03 10.88
C ALA A 200 17.23 -8.37 10.63
N GLU A 201 18.52 -8.46 10.89
CA GLU A 201 19.27 -9.70 10.87
C GLU A 201 18.45 -10.73 11.61
N ARG A 202 17.85 -11.65 10.87
CA ARG A 202 17.25 -12.83 11.47
C ARG A 202 18.40 -13.80 11.70
N ALA A 203 19.01 -13.68 12.88
CA ALA A 203 19.79 -14.76 13.47
C ALA A 203 18.84 -15.86 13.94
#